data_71657c4705b6ea5daf2afd65eb049014
#
_entry.id   71657c4705b6ea5daf2afd65eb049014
#
_cell.length_a   1.000
_cell.length_b   1.000
_cell.length_c   1.000
_cell.angle_alpha   90.00
_cell.angle_beta   90.00
_cell.angle_gamma   90.00
#
_symmetry.space_group_name_H-M   'P 1'
#
loop_
_entity.id
_entity.type
_entity.pdbx_description
1 polymer ?
#
loop_
_entity_poly.entity_id
_entity_poly.type
_entity_poly.pdbx_seq_one_letter_code
_entity_poly.pdbx_strand_id
1 'polypeptide(L)'
;SDVYKRQPVHWAMGMFDGVHLGHAGVIAAAVKGAVLDGGIPAVLTFRTHPLARVRPESVPPAIMGEDAEKFALMEELGVKAVLSLEFSSRLASMSPEEFIGELCSSCRVAQIAVGEDWHFGRGRAGNVETLRLLSCRYGFRVTAVPPILQDGERISSTRIREAVREADFLQVAGMLGRSYRWKGPVIHGRQLGRLLDYPTANIRPGCGLQPPHGVYAVRARVAGKKYGGVANPVSYTHLTLP
;
A
#
# COMPACT_ATOMS: atom_id res chain seq x y z
N SER A 1 18.35 14.37 16.85
CA SER A 1 18.16 15.83 16.78
C SER A 1 16.78 16.19 17.33
N ASP A 2 16.74 17.04 18.33
CA ASP A 2 15.54 17.36 19.14
C ASP A 2 14.45 18.16 18.41
N VAL A 3 14.73 18.69 17.25
CA VAL A 3 13.77 19.53 16.51
C VAL A 3 12.56 18.72 16.04
N TYR A 4 12.74 17.48 15.59
CA TYR A 4 11.63 16.62 15.15
C TYR A 4 10.77 16.09 16.32
N LYS A 5 11.31 16.04 17.54
CA LYS A 5 10.51 15.66 18.73
C LYS A 5 9.51 16.74 19.15
N ARG A 6 9.66 17.97 18.66
CA ARG A 6 8.80 19.12 19.04
C ARG A 6 7.68 19.39 18.06
N GLN A 7 7.81 19.02 16.79
CA GLN A 7 6.76 19.25 15.80
C GLN A 7 5.62 18.23 15.96
N PRO A 8 4.36 18.67 15.90
CA PRO A 8 3.22 17.78 15.98
C PRO A 8 3.19 16.86 14.73
N VAL A 9 3.01 15.58 14.96
CA VAL A 9 2.92 14.59 13.88
C VAL A 9 1.48 14.14 13.71
N HIS A 10 1.02 14.14 12.46
CA HIS A 10 -0.29 13.68 12.04
C HIS A 10 -0.14 12.36 11.31
N TRP A 11 -0.53 11.27 11.98
CA TRP A 11 -0.35 9.92 11.48
C TRP A 11 -1.55 9.45 10.66
N ALA A 12 -1.31 8.93 9.47
CA ALA A 12 -2.21 7.99 8.79
C ALA A 12 -1.71 6.57 9.04
N MET A 13 -2.54 5.70 9.61
CA MET A 13 -2.12 4.34 9.97
C MET A 13 -2.86 3.28 9.17
N GLY A 14 -2.11 2.31 8.62
CA GLY A 14 -2.67 1.22 7.83
C GLY A 14 -1.62 0.40 7.09
N MET A 15 -2.05 -0.63 6.38
CA MET A 15 -1.19 -1.43 5.51
C MET A 15 -0.86 -0.71 4.20
N PHE A 16 -1.80 0.07 3.70
CA PHE A 16 -1.69 0.87 2.47
C PHE A 16 -1.24 0.05 1.24
N ASP A 17 -1.60 -1.24 1.19
CA ASP A 17 -1.32 -2.05 0.02
C ASP A 17 -2.13 -1.59 -1.18
N GLY A 18 -1.43 -1.23 -2.26
CA GLY A 18 -2.02 -0.65 -3.46
C GLY A 18 -2.29 0.86 -3.40
N VAL A 19 -2.21 1.52 -2.24
CA VAL A 19 -2.53 2.96 -2.06
C VAL A 19 -3.76 3.35 -2.89
N HIS A 20 -4.88 2.64 -2.65
CA HIS A 20 -6.15 2.86 -3.34
C HIS A 20 -6.88 4.11 -2.80
N LEU A 21 -7.99 4.52 -3.42
CA LEU A 21 -8.72 5.73 -3.04
C LEU A 21 -9.14 5.74 -1.56
N GLY A 22 -9.54 4.59 -0.99
CA GLY A 22 -9.81 4.48 0.45
C GLY A 22 -8.58 4.81 1.31
N HIS A 23 -7.40 4.36 0.91
CA HIS A 23 -6.14 4.71 1.57
C HIS A 23 -5.80 6.19 1.40
N ALA A 24 -6.01 6.74 0.20
CA ALA A 24 -5.80 8.15 -0.08
C ALA A 24 -6.67 9.04 0.82
N GLY A 25 -7.90 8.63 1.12
CA GLY A 25 -8.79 9.32 2.07
C GLY A 25 -8.20 9.40 3.48
N VAL A 26 -7.63 8.29 3.99
CA VAL A 26 -6.98 8.28 5.32
C VAL A 26 -5.73 9.15 5.34
N ILE A 27 -4.92 9.09 4.28
CA ILE A 27 -3.73 9.94 4.14
C ILE A 27 -4.13 11.41 4.07
N ALA A 28 -5.14 11.75 3.26
CA ALA A 28 -5.63 13.11 3.11
C ALA A 28 -6.13 13.72 4.45
N ALA A 29 -6.74 12.91 5.32
CA ALA A 29 -7.15 13.35 6.65
C ALA A 29 -5.95 13.76 7.53
N ALA A 30 -4.87 12.99 7.50
CA ALA A 30 -3.63 13.33 8.22
C ALA A 30 -2.93 14.55 7.61
N VAL A 31 -2.86 14.64 6.28
CA VAL A 31 -2.27 15.81 5.58
C VAL A 31 -3.06 17.07 5.89
N LYS A 32 -4.39 17.03 5.83
CA LYS A 32 -5.25 18.18 6.18
C LYS A 32 -5.03 18.65 7.61
N GLY A 33 -4.95 17.72 8.57
CA GLY A 33 -4.65 18.05 9.96
C GLY A 33 -3.29 18.71 10.14
N ALA A 34 -2.27 18.18 9.47
CA ALA A 34 -0.92 18.72 9.52
C ALA A 34 -0.82 20.14 8.92
N VAL A 35 -1.55 20.41 7.85
CA VAL A 35 -1.61 21.77 7.26
C VAL A 35 -2.26 22.75 8.23
N LEU A 36 -3.32 22.36 8.93
CA LEU A 36 -4.03 23.24 9.88
C LEU A 36 -3.19 23.57 11.12
N ASP A 37 -2.42 22.62 11.60
CA ASP A 37 -1.65 22.76 12.86
C ASP A 37 -0.17 23.11 12.62
N GLY A 38 0.28 23.23 11.37
CA GLY A 38 1.70 23.41 11.04
C GLY A 38 2.56 22.20 11.40
N GLY A 39 1.97 21.00 11.37
CA GLY A 39 2.61 19.75 11.73
C GLY A 39 3.20 18.96 10.55
N ILE A 40 3.65 17.74 10.84
CA ILE A 40 4.23 16.82 9.86
C ILE A 40 3.19 15.74 9.50
N PRO A 41 2.74 15.67 8.23
CA PRO A 41 1.92 14.55 7.79
C PRO A 41 2.79 13.30 7.60
N ALA A 42 2.45 12.25 8.32
CA ALA A 42 3.22 11.01 8.35
C ALA A 42 2.34 9.78 8.14
N VAL A 43 2.93 8.73 7.59
CA VAL A 43 2.31 7.41 7.46
C VAL A 43 3.01 6.41 8.36
N LEU A 44 2.24 5.63 9.11
CA LEU A 44 2.72 4.43 9.79
C LEU A 44 2.16 3.21 9.04
N THR A 45 3.07 2.38 8.53
CA THR A 45 2.74 1.17 7.74
C THR A 45 3.66 0.02 8.13
N PHE A 46 3.49 -1.14 7.49
CA PHE A 46 4.28 -2.34 7.75
C PHE A 46 4.98 -2.81 6.48
N ARG A 47 6.21 -3.31 6.61
CA ARG A 47 6.98 -3.91 5.50
C ARG A 47 6.39 -5.24 5.05
N THR A 48 6.02 -6.05 6.02
CA THR A 48 5.45 -7.38 5.80
C THR A 48 4.01 -7.39 6.26
N HIS A 49 3.17 -8.11 5.52
CA HIS A 49 1.79 -8.28 5.92
C HIS A 49 1.74 -8.99 7.29
N PRO A 50 0.94 -8.51 8.28
CA PRO A 50 0.85 -9.13 9.60
C PRO A 50 0.55 -10.64 9.56
N LEU A 51 -0.23 -11.10 8.58
CA LEU A 51 -0.51 -12.52 8.38
C LEU A 51 0.73 -13.35 8.04
N ALA A 52 1.78 -12.74 7.48
CA ALA A 52 3.01 -13.48 7.15
C ALA A 52 3.64 -14.17 8.38
N ARG A 53 3.33 -13.66 9.57
CA ARG A 53 3.82 -14.25 10.82
C ARG A 53 2.82 -15.19 11.48
N VAL A 54 1.52 -14.96 11.28
CA VAL A 54 0.44 -15.70 11.97
C VAL A 54 -0.05 -16.87 11.12
N ARG A 55 -0.16 -16.64 9.80
CA ARG A 55 -0.64 -17.60 8.79
C ARG A 55 0.08 -17.32 7.47
N PRO A 56 1.35 -17.74 7.30
CA PRO A 56 2.15 -17.43 6.11
C PRO A 56 1.48 -17.83 4.80
N GLU A 57 0.77 -18.95 4.80
CA GLU A 57 0.03 -19.50 3.65
C GLU A 57 -1.20 -18.66 3.26
N SER A 58 -1.67 -17.81 4.17
CA SER A 58 -2.85 -16.95 3.96
C SER A 58 -2.48 -15.51 3.58
N VAL A 59 -1.18 -15.24 3.34
CA VAL A 59 -0.74 -13.89 2.94
C VAL A 59 -1.19 -13.61 1.52
N PRO A 60 -2.07 -12.61 1.32
CA PRO A 60 -2.46 -12.26 -0.03
C PRO A 60 -1.27 -11.63 -0.78
N PRO A 61 -1.14 -11.87 -2.09
CA PRO A 61 -0.11 -11.23 -2.88
C PRO A 61 -0.25 -9.71 -2.78
N ALA A 62 0.87 -9.01 -2.66
CA ALA A 62 0.87 -7.55 -2.61
C ALA A 62 0.36 -6.98 -3.94
N ILE A 63 -0.48 -5.95 -3.90
CA ILE A 63 -0.94 -5.26 -5.11
C ILE A 63 0.23 -4.53 -5.77
N MET A 64 1.13 -3.99 -4.96
CA MET A 64 2.35 -3.31 -5.41
C MET A 64 3.58 -4.12 -5.01
N GLY A 65 4.50 -4.30 -5.95
CA GLY A 65 5.66 -5.16 -5.73
C GLY A 65 6.82 -4.50 -4.97
N GLU A 66 6.88 -3.18 -4.90
CA GLU A 66 8.01 -2.45 -4.32
C GLU A 66 7.55 -1.36 -3.35
N ASP A 67 8.18 -1.31 -2.18
CA ASP A 67 7.96 -0.25 -1.18
C ASP A 67 8.28 1.15 -1.75
N ALA A 68 9.27 1.27 -2.61
CA ALA A 68 9.64 2.54 -3.23
C ALA A 68 8.49 3.16 -4.05
N GLU A 69 7.73 2.35 -4.79
CA GLU A 69 6.56 2.83 -5.53
C GLU A 69 5.43 3.27 -4.58
N LYS A 70 5.20 2.48 -3.53
CA LYS A 70 4.24 2.79 -2.47
C LYS A 70 4.56 4.14 -1.80
N PHE A 71 5.83 4.36 -1.46
CA PHE A 71 6.27 5.59 -0.81
C PHE A 71 6.21 6.79 -1.75
N ALA A 72 6.54 6.64 -3.03
CA ALA A 72 6.40 7.70 -4.02
C ALA A 72 4.93 8.16 -4.16
N LEU A 73 3.97 7.24 -4.17
CA LEU A 73 2.55 7.60 -4.18
C LEU A 73 2.11 8.31 -2.89
N MET A 74 2.64 7.92 -1.73
CA MET A 74 2.37 8.62 -0.48
C MET A 74 2.94 10.03 -0.48
N GLU A 75 4.12 10.24 -1.04
CA GLU A 75 4.74 11.56 -1.23
C GLU A 75 3.90 12.44 -2.16
N GLU A 76 3.40 11.90 -3.29
CA GLU A 76 2.47 12.58 -4.20
C GLU A 76 1.18 13.02 -3.48
N LEU A 77 0.73 12.27 -2.47
CA LEU A 77 -0.42 12.61 -1.62
C LEU A 77 -0.09 13.61 -0.51
N GLY A 78 1.15 14.08 -0.42
CA GLY A 78 1.59 15.11 0.53
C GLY A 78 2.23 14.59 1.81
N VAL A 79 2.46 13.28 1.95
CA VAL A 79 3.18 12.70 3.09
C VAL A 79 4.63 13.18 3.11
N LYS A 80 5.13 13.54 4.30
CA LYS A 80 6.51 14.01 4.51
C LYS A 80 7.39 13.00 5.26
N ALA A 81 6.79 12.04 5.95
CA ALA A 81 7.51 11.00 6.65
C ALA A 81 6.78 9.66 6.57
N VAL A 82 7.51 8.57 6.42
CA VAL A 82 6.96 7.22 6.46
C VAL A 82 7.72 6.41 7.50
N LEU A 83 6.98 5.88 8.49
CA LEU A 83 7.47 4.90 9.44
C LEU A 83 6.99 3.52 8.98
N SER A 84 7.90 2.76 8.39
CA SER A 84 7.63 1.39 7.95
C SER A 84 8.16 0.40 8.98
N LEU A 85 7.27 -0.20 9.76
CA LEU A 85 7.61 -1.13 10.83
C LEU A 85 7.73 -2.56 10.30
N GLU A 86 8.67 -3.31 10.86
CA GLU A 86 8.67 -4.76 10.73
C GLU A 86 7.68 -5.37 11.73
N PHE A 87 6.80 -6.27 11.26
CA PHE A 87 5.83 -6.92 12.13
C PHE A 87 6.51 -8.03 12.95
N SER A 88 7.29 -7.62 13.98
CA SER A 88 8.03 -8.50 14.89
C SER A 88 7.11 -9.20 15.90
N SER A 89 7.63 -10.24 16.61
CA SER A 89 6.91 -10.89 17.71
C SER A 89 6.57 -9.90 18.82
N ARG A 90 7.49 -8.97 19.13
CA ARG A 90 7.25 -7.91 20.10
C ARG A 90 6.04 -7.07 19.70
N LEU A 91 6.03 -6.57 18.47
CA LEU A 91 4.92 -5.73 17.98
C LEU A 91 3.60 -6.49 17.95
N ALA A 92 3.61 -7.78 17.56
CA ALA A 92 2.43 -8.63 17.54
C ALA A 92 1.85 -8.94 18.93
N SER A 93 2.67 -8.88 19.98
CA SER A 93 2.26 -9.13 21.38
C SER A 93 1.81 -7.88 22.13
N MET A 94 2.06 -6.68 21.60
CA MET A 94 1.71 -5.42 22.25
C MET A 94 0.20 -5.25 22.38
N SER A 95 -0.25 -4.84 23.55
CA SER A 95 -1.62 -4.36 23.73
C SER A 95 -1.85 -3.06 22.94
N PRO A 96 -3.11 -2.67 22.70
CA PRO A 96 -3.42 -1.37 22.11
C PRO A 96 -2.79 -0.19 22.88
N GLU A 97 -2.82 -0.24 24.22
CA GLU A 97 -2.26 0.78 25.10
C GLU A 97 -0.74 0.88 24.97
N GLU A 98 -0.04 -0.26 24.96
CA GLU A 98 1.41 -0.32 24.81
C GLU A 98 1.84 0.25 23.47
N PHE A 99 1.15 -0.11 22.38
CA PHE A 99 1.46 0.39 21.03
C PHE A 99 1.31 1.91 20.94
N ILE A 100 0.19 2.45 21.40
CA ILE A 100 -0.05 3.91 21.38
C ILE A 100 0.87 4.62 22.37
N GLY A 101 1.12 4.05 23.54
CA GLY A 101 2.06 4.60 24.53
C GLY A 101 3.49 4.72 23.98
N GLU A 102 4.01 3.70 23.29
CA GLU A 102 5.32 3.77 22.64
C GLU A 102 5.35 4.86 21.55
N LEU A 103 4.31 4.96 20.75
CA LEU A 103 4.24 5.99 19.72
C LEU A 103 4.24 7.39 20.32
N CYS A 104 3.43 7.64 21.34
CA CYS A 104 3.33 8.93 22.01
C CYS A 104 4.59 9.28 22.81
N SER A 105 5.35 8.29 23.28
CA SER A 105 6.65 8.52 23.93
C SER A 105 7.75 8.87 22.93
N SER A 106 7.62 8.40 21.68
CA SER A 106 8.63 8.59 20.62
C SER A 106 8.51 9.92 19.90
N CYS A 107 7.30 10.49 19.79
CA CYS A 107 7.03 11.76 19.11
C CYS A 107 5.78 12.45 19.67
N ARG A 108 5.64 13.75 19.38
CA ARG A 108 4.42 14.50 19.70
C ARG A 108 3.32 14.13 18.69
N VAL A 109 2.45 13.20 19.07
CA VAL A 109 1.29 12.81 18.26
C VAL A 109 0.21 13.89 18.39
N ALA A 110 -0.16 14.52 17.27
CA ALA A 110 -1.25 15.50 17.23
C ALA A 110 -2.56 14.88 16.74
N GLN A 111 -2.46 13.92 15.79
CA GLN A 111 -3.61 13.25 15.21
C GLN A 111 -3.25 11.85 14.76
N ILE A 112 -4.21 10.95 14.86
CA ILE A 112 -4.18 9.63 14.24
C ILE A 112 -5.41 9.49 13.36
N ALA A 113 -5.20 9.34 12.05
CA ALA A 113 -6.23 9.08 11.04
C ALA A 113 -6.20 7.60 10.65
N VAL A 114 -7.35 6.95 10.68
CA VAL A 114 -7.53 5.52 10.38
C VAL A 114 -8.85 5.29 9.66
N GLY A 115 -9.00 4.17 8.95
CA GLY A 115 -10.32 3.73 8.49
C GLY A 115 -11.23 3.35 9.65
N GLU A 116 -12.54 3.49 9.51
CA GLU A 116 -13.51 3.16 10.58
C GLU A 116 -13.45 1.70 11.04
N ASP A 117 -13.02 0.79 10.18
CA ASP A 117 -12.87 -0.64 10.48
C ASP A 117 -11.46 -1.03 10.91
N TRP A 118 -10.60 -0.05 11.18
CA TRP A 118 -9.22 -0.33 11.56
C TRP A 118 -9.12 -1.00 12.93
N HIS A 119 -8.26 -2.03 12.99
CA HIS A 119 -7.98 -2.75 14.22
C HIS A 119 -6.48 -2.85 14.43
N PHE A 120 -6.05 -2.85 15.70
CA PHE A 120 -4.64 -2.88 16.07
C PHE A 120 -4.40 -3.59 17.41
N GLY A 121 -3.13 -3.74 17.77
CA GLY A 121 -2.72 -4.43 18.98
C GLY A 121 -2.89 -5.96 18.89
N ARG A 122 -2.47 -6.65 19.95
CA ARG A 122 -2.51 -8.11 20.05
C ARG A 122 -3.92 -8.63 19.82
N GLY A 123 -4.01 -9.61 18.91
CA GLY A 123 -5.30 -10.22 18.57
C GLY A 123 -6.32 -9.27 17.97
N ARG A 124 -5.90 -8.10 17.45
CA ARG A 124 -6.80 -7.06 16.91
C ARG A 124 -7.76 -6.49 17.96
N ALA A 125 -7.34 -6.48 19.24
CA ALA A 125 -8.19 -6.07 20.37
C ALA A 125 -8.55 -4.57 20.35
N GLY A 126 -7.69 -3.72 19.76
CA GLY A 126 -7.95 -2.30 19.61
C GLY A 126 -8.74 -1.99 18.34
N ASN A 127 -9.62 -1.02 18.42
CA ASN A 127 -10.41 -0.45 17.33
C ASN A 127 -10.48 1.08 17.46
N VAL A 128 -11.34 1.75 16.67
CA VAL A 128 -11.50 3.21 16.70
C VAL A 128 -11.96 3.72 18.08
N GLU A 129 -12.85 3.01 18.75
CA GLU A 129 -13.32 3.39 20.10
C GLU A 129 -12.19 3.30 21.13
N THR A 130 -11.43 2.22 21.11
CA THR A 130 -10.20 2.08 21.91
C THR A 130 -9.24 3.24 21.66
N LEU A 131 -9.06 3.60 20.39
CA LEU A 131 -8.19 4.71 20.01
C LEU A 131 -8.70 6.06 20.54
N ARG A 132 -10.02 6.29 20.53
CA ARG A 132 -10.65 7.49 21.13
C ARG A 132 -10.44 7.56 22.63
N LEU A 133 -10.59 6.45 23.34
CA LEU A 133 -10.29 6.41 24.78
C LEU A 133 -8.82 6.75 25.06
N LEU A 134 -7.90 6.17 24.30
CA LEU A 134 -6.47 6.47 24.43
C LEU A 134 -6.15 7.91 24.06
N SER A 135 -6.87 8.50 23.13
CA SER A 135 -6.68 9.89 22.73
C SER A 135 -6.96 10.89 23.85
N CYS A 136 -7.92 10.59 24.72
CA CYS A 136 -8.18 11.39 25.92
C CYS A 136 -7.00 11.37 26.91
N ARG A 137 -6.32 10.21 27.02
CA ARG A 137 -5.17 10.04 27.90
C ARG A 137 -3.90 10.72 27.39
N TYR A 138 -3.65 10.63 26.06
CA TYR A 138 -2.40 11.07 25.46
C TYR A 138 -2.50 12.42 24.75
N GLY A 139 -3.70 13.01 24.64
CA GLY A 139 -3.91 14.36 24.12
C GLY A 139 -3.79 14.50 22.61
N PHE A 140 -4.17 13.49 21.81
CA PHE A 140 -4.19 13.58 20.33
C PHE A 140 -5.63 13.50 19.80
N ARG A 141 -5.82 13.91 18.54
CA ARG A 141 -7.12 13.78 17.85
C ARG A 141 -7.22 12.44 17.11
N VAL A 142 -8.40 11.86 17.07
CA VAL A 142 -8.72 10.69 16.24
C VAL A 142 -9.61 11.10 15.08
N THR A 143 -9.24 10.72 13.87
CA THR A 143 -10.07 10.87 12.68
C THR A 143 -10.35 9.50 12.10
N ALA A 144 -11.57 9.00 12.29
CA ALA A 144 -12.06 7.81 11.63
C ALA A 144 -12.60 8.21 10.25
N VAL A 145 -12.06 7.62 9.20
CA VAL A 145 -12.40 7.93 7.81
C VAL A 145 -13.38 6.86 7.31
N PRO A 146 -14.58 7.26 6.86
CA PRO A 146 -15.53 6.31 6.31
C PRO A 146 -15.01 5.64 5.04
N PRO A 147 -15.50 4.44 4.71
CA PRO A 147 -15.09 3.75 3.50
C PRO A 147 -15.49 4.55 2.26
N ILE A 148 -14.58 4.64 1.30
CA ILE A 148 -14.90 5.16 -0.02
C ILE A 148 -15.55 4.04 -0.83
N LEU A 149 -16.67 4.36 -1.48
CA LEU A 149 -17.44 3.42 -2.28
C LEU A 149 -17.17 3.65 -3.77
N GLN A 150 -17.20 2.56 -4.53
CA GLN A 150 -17.30 2.56 -5.98
C GLN A 150 -18.40 1.58 -6.37
N ASP A 151 -19.37 2.04 -7.15
CA ASP A 151 -20.54 1.25 -7.58
C ASP A 151 -21.35 0.70 -6.38
N GLY A 152 -21.45 1.49 -5.30
CA GLY A 152 -22.15 1.10 -4.07
C GLY A 152 -21.38 0.17 -3.15
N GLU A 153 -20.22 -0.32 -3.54
CA GLU A 153 -19.38 -1.23 -2.77
C GLU A 153 -18.09 -0.58 -2.27
N ARG A 154 -17.65 -0.99 -1.10
CA ARG A 154 -16.43 -0.50 -0.48
C ARG A 154 -15.19 -0.81 -1.33
N ILE A 155 -14.34 0.19 -1.54
CA ILE A 155 -13.01 -0.01 -2.11
C ILE A 155 -12.11 -0.67 -1.07
N SER A 156 -11.52 -1.82 -1.43
CA SER A 156 -10.60 -2.56 -0.56
C SER A 156 -9.50 -3.25 -1.36
N SER A 157 -8.37 -3.54 -0.70
CA SER A 157 -7.29 -4.32 -1.32
C SER A 157 -7.75 -5.73 -1.76
N THR A 158 -8.71 -6.32 -1.06
CA THR A 158 -9.29 -7.63 -1.44
C THR A 158 -10.02 -7.53 -2.77
N ARG A 159 -10.94 -6.57 -2.89
CA ARG A 159 -11.71 -6.36 -4.12
C ARG A 159 -10.82 -6.00 -5.32
N ILE A 160 -9.75 -5.21 -5.08
CA ILE A 160 -8.76 -4.91 -6.13
C ILE A 160 -8.05 -6.20 -6.60
N ARG A 161 -7.66 -7.09 -5.69
CA ARG A 161 -7.03 -8.37 -6.07
C ARG A 161 -7.96 -9.27 -6.87
N GLU A 162 -9.23 -9.31 -6.53
CA GLU A 162 -10.26 -10.04 -7.27
C GLU A 162 -10.40 -9.48 -8.68
N ALA A 163 -10.60 -8.17 -8.83
CA ALA A 163 -10.71 -7.51 -10.12
C ALA A 163 -9.46 -7.69 -11.00
N VAL A 164 -8.24 -7.70 -10.40
CA VAL A 164 -7.00 -8.02 -11.16
C VAL A 164 -7.01 -9.47 -11.64
N ARG A 165 -7.46 -10.44 -10.82
CA ARG A 165 -7.56 -11.85 -11.23
C ARG A 165 -8.59 -12.09 -12.34
N GLU A 166 -9.62 -11.26 -12.39
CA GLU A 166 -10.66 -11.27 -13.43
C GLU A 166 -10.26 -10.44 -14.65
N ALA A 167 -9.10 -9.81 -14.64
CA ALA A 167 -8.61 -8.89 -15.66
C ALA A 167 -9.52 -7.67 -15.89
N ASP A 168 -10.36 -7.30 -14.92
CA ASP A 168 -11.15 -6.08 -14.97
C ASP A 168 -10.34 -4.85 -14.57
N PHE A 169 -9.45 -4.43 -15.46
CA PHE A 169 -8.59 -3.27 -15.22
C PHE A 169 -9.31 -1.93 -15.24
N LEU A 170 -10.55 -1.88 -15.75
CA LEU A 170 -11.38 -0.68 -15.64
C LEU A 170 -11.83 -0.48 -14.19
N GLN A 171 -12.34 -1.52 -13.57
CA GLN A 171 -12.73 -1.52 -12.16
C GLN A 171 -11.50 -1.28 -11.26
N VAL A 172 -10.37 -1.96 -11.54
CA VAL A 172 -9.11 -1.74 -10.81
C VAL A 172 -8.67 -0.28 -10.87
N ALA A 173 -8.69 0.33 -12.07
CA ALA A 173 -8.29 1.72 -12.24
C ALA A 173 -9.22 2.69 -11.49
N GLY A 174 -10.52 2.42 -11.48
CA GLY A 174 -11.50 3.17 -10.69
C GLY A 174 -11.20 3.12 -9.18
N MET A 175 -10.93 1.93 -8.65
CA MET A 175 -10.60 1.76 -7.23
C MET A 175 -9.25 2.36 -6.83
N LEU A 176 -8.25 2.28 -7.72
CA LEU A 176 -6.92 2.83 -7.48
C LEU A 176 -6.85 4.35 -7.71
N GLY A 177 -7.78 4.94 -8.49
CA GLY A 177 -7.69 6.31 -8.99
C GLY A 177 -6.57 6.51 -10.04
N ARG A 178 -6.01 5.42 -10.56
CA ARG A 178 -4.94 5.38 -11.57
C ARG A 178 -4.90 4.04 -12.28
N SER A 179 -4.26 3.99 -13.47
CA SER A 179 -4.05 2.72 -14.16
C SER A 179 -3.23 1.74 -13.32
N TYR A 180 -3.59 0.47 -13.37
CA TYR A 180 -2.79 -0.60 -12.79
C TYR A 180 -1.41 -0.64 -13.45
N ARG A 181 -0.37 -0.76 -12.66
CA ARG A 181 1.02 -0.75 -13.14
C ARG A 181 1.73 -2.04 -12.78
N TRP A 182 2.53 -2.49 -13.71
CA TRP A 182 3.39 -3.63 -13.57
C TRP A 182 4.82 -3.22 -13.95
N LYS A 183 5.78 -3.51 -13.11
CA LYS A 183 7.16 -3.02 -13.25
C LYS A 183 8.14 -4.17 -13.06
N GLY A 184 9.24 -4.10 -13.76
CA GLY A 184 10.35 -5.02 -13.61
C GLY A 184 11.50 -4.70 -14.55
N PRO A 185 12.69 -5.28 -14.30
CA PRO A 185 13.81 -5.15 -15.20
C PRO A 185 13.55 -5.89 -16.50
N VAL A 186 14.06 -5.32 -17.60
CA VAL A 186 14.12 -6.02 -18.90
C VAL A 186 15.20 -7.09 -18.81
N ILE A 187 14.84 -8.32 -19.13
CA ILE A 187 15.76 -9.46 -19.15
C ILE A 187 15.92 -9.99 -20.59
N HIS A 188 17.05 -10.62 -20.85
CA HIS A 188 17.26 -11.33 -22.11
C HIS A 188 16.38 -12.58 -22.18
N GLY A 189 15.59 -12.70 -23.26
CA GLY A 189 14.81 -13.89 -23.59
C GLY A 189 15.41 -14.61 -24.78
N ARG A 190 14.67 -15.56 -25.33
CA ARG A 190 15.07 -16.37 -26.50
C ARG A 190 15.22 -15.57 -27.82
N GLN A 191 14.92 -14.27 -27.82
CA GLN A 191 15.01 -13.33 -28.95
C GLN A 191 14.24 -13.77 -30.21
N LEU A 192 13.28 -14.69 -30.10
CA LEU A 192 12.49 -15.20 -31.22
C LEU A 192 11.71 -14.09 -31.94
N GLY A 193 11.30 -13.05 -31.23
CA GLY A 193 10.60 -11.91 -31.84
C GLY A 193 11.43 -11.18 -32.88
N ARG A 194 12.77 -11.17 -32.78
CA ARG A 194 13.65 -10.59 -33.80
C ARG A 194 13.61 -11.37 -35.13
N LEU A 195 13.45 -12.69 -35.06
CA LEU A 195 13.34 -13.53 -36.27
C LEU A 195 12.00 -13.36 -36.99
N LEU A 196 11.03 -12.77 -36.32
CA LEU A 196 9.67 -12.53 -36.79
C LEU A 196 9.41 -11.06 -37.08
N ASP A 197 10.46 -10.21 -37.14
CA ASP A 197 10.38 -8.74 -37.27
C ASP A 197 9.51 -8.02 -36.22
N TYR A 198 9.23 -8.70 -35.10
CA TYR A 198 8.53 -8.14 -33.93
C TYR A 198 9.43 -8.24 -32.69
N PRO A 199 10.40 -7.33 -32.51
CA PRO A 199 11.27 -7.35 -31.33
C PRO A 199 10.45 -7.17 -30.06
N THR A 200 10.63 -8.10 -29.11
CA THR A 200 9.94 -8.11 -27.83
C THR A 200 10.89 -7.84 -26.67
N ALA A 201 10.42 -7.14 -25.65
CA ALA A 201 11.10 -6.98 -24.39
C ALA A 201 10.49 -7.97 -23.35
N ASN A 202 11.33 -8.82 -22.76
CA ASN A 202 10.90 -9.66 -21.66
C ASN A 202 11.10 -8.90 -20.35
N ILE A 203 10.04 -8.74 -19.58
CA ILE A 203 10.08 -8.05 -18.29
C ILE A 203 9.96 -9.12 -17.21
N ARG A 204 10.94 -9.18 -16.28
CA ARG A 204 10.81 -9.98 -15.07
C ARG A 204 9.91 -9.23 -14.09
N PRO A 205 8.73 -9.73 -13.75
CA PRO A 205 7.86 -9.04 -12.81
C PRO A 205 8.49 -9.01 -11.42
N GLY A 206 8.23 -7.93 -10.68
CA GLY A 206 8.49 -7.86 -9.25
C GLY A 206 7.52 -8.74 -8.44
N CYS A 207 7.56 -8.61 -7.12
CA CYS A 207 6.73 -9.40 -6.19
C CYS A 207 5.24 -9.01 -6.17
N GLY A 208 4.81 -8.03 -6.99
CA GLY A 208 3.42 -7.57 -7.05
C GLY A 208 2.48 -8.59 -7.70
N LEU A 209 1.18 -8.38 -7.46
CA LEU A 209 0.13 -9.18 -8.06
C LEU A 209 0.23 -9.11 -9.59
N GLN A 210 0.24 -10.25 -10.23
CA GLN A 210 0.34 -10.35 -11.69
C GLN A 210 -1.05 -10.50 -12.30
N PRO A 211 -1.29 -9.88 -13.48
CA PRO A 211 -2.49 -10.14 -14.25
C PRO A 211 -2.52 -11.61 -14.69
N PRO A 212 -3.71 -12.19 -14.92
CA PRO A 212 -3.81 -13.53 -15.46
C PRO A 212 -3.19 -13.63 -16.87
N HIS A 213 -2.97 -14.84 -17.33
CA HIS A 213 -2.50 -15.07 -18.69
C HIS A 213 -3.48 -14.47 -19.70
N GLY A 214 -2.95 -13.76 -20.69
CA GLY A 214 -3.78 -13.08 -21.68
C GLY A 214 -2.98 -12.09 -22.49
N VAL A 215 -3.65 -11.43 -23.43
CA VAL A 215 -3.06 -10.40 -24.29
C VAL A 215 -3.68 -9.06 -23.91
N TYR A 216 -2.86 -8.11 -23.48
CA TYR A 216 -3.29 -6.83 -22.96
C TYR A 216 -2.74 -5.67 -23.78
N ALA A 217 -3.59 -4.73 -24.16
CA ALA A 217 -3.13 -3.43 -24.63
C ALA A 217 -2.54 -2.63 -23.46
N VAL A 218 -1.30 -2.17 -23.62
CA VAL A 218 -0.55 -1.52 -22.54
C VAL A 218 0.09 -0.22 -22.97
N ARG A 219 0.39 0.61 -22.01
CA ARG A 219 1.30 1.76 -22.16
C ARG A 219 2.58 1.46 -21.42
N ALA A 220 3.67 1.23 -22.13
CA ALA A 220 4.99 1.05 -21.54
C ALA A 220 5.68 2.40 -21.34
N ARG A 221 6.43 2.54 -20.24
CA ARG A 221 7.35 3.67 -20.03
C ARG A 221 8.77 3.13 -19.92
N VAL A 222 9.62 3.58 -20.82
CA VAL A 222 11.03 3.19 -20.88
C VAL A 222 11.89 4.44 -20.95
N ALA A 223 12.83 4.60 -20.02
CA ALA A 223 13.69 5.80 -19.93
C ALA A 223 12.90 7.12 -20.03
N GLY A 224 11.76 7.21 -19.31
CA GLY A 224 10.89 8.38 -19.29
C GLY A 224 9.94 8.53 -20.49
N LYS A 225 10.17 7.85 -21.60
CA LYS A 225 9.32 7.88 -22.81
C LYS A 225 8.17 6.89 -22.72
N LYS A 226 7.02 7.26 -23.27
CA LYS A 226 5.80 6.44 -23.30
C LYS A 226 5.62 5.80 -24.69
N TYR A 227 5.26 4.52 -24.70
CA TYR A 227 4.99 3.74 -25.90
C TYR A 227 3.67 2.99 -25.72
N GLY A 228 2.89 2.89 -26.80
CA GLY A 228 1.80 1.91 -26.89
C GLY A 228 2.39 0.54 -27.18
N GLY A 229 1.75 -0.52 -26.70
CA GLY A 229 2.22 -1.87 -26.95
C GLY A 229 1.23 -2.93 -26.50
N VAL A 230 1.63 -4.17 -26.67
CA VAL A 230 0.90 -5.34 -26.25
C VAL A 230 1.76 -6.12 -25.26
N ALA A 231 1.18 -6.55 -24.14
CA ALA A 231 1.84 -7.42 -23.17
C ALA A 231 1.12 -8.76 -23.07
N ASN A 232 1.90 -9.82 -22.93
CA ASN A 232 1.40 -11.17 -22.68
C ASN A 232 2.08 -11.69 -21.40
N PRO A 233 1.41 -11.62 -20.24
CA PRO A 233 1.88 -12.27 -19.02
C PRO A 233 1.85 -13.79 -19.20
N VAL A 234 3.02 -14.43 -19.11
CA VAL A 234 3.17 -15.88 -19.18
C VAL A 234 3.96 -16.38 -17.98
N SER A 235 3.51 -17.44 -17.35
CA SER A 235 4.35 -18.21 -16.42
C SER A 235 5.26 -19.10 -17.26
N TYR A 236 6.56 -18.84 -17.21
CA TYR A 236 7.50 -19.87 -17.65
C TYR A 236 7.53 -20.97 -16.58
N THR A 237 6.62 -21.93 -16.66
CA THR A 237 6.85 -23.24 -16.07
C THR A 237 8.06 -23.80 -16.77
N HIS A 238 9.08 -24.16 -16.01
CA HIS A 238 10.30 -24.77 -16.51
C HIS A 238 9.94 -26.01 -17.33
N LEU A 239 10.02 -25.90 -18.65
CA LEU A 239 10.25 -27.06 -19.49
C LEU A 239 11.73 -27.40 -19.31
N THR A 240 12.04 -28.24 -18.33
CA THR A 240 13.23 -29.09 -18.40
C THR A 240 12.98 -30.00 -19.57
N LEU A 241 13.55 -29.64 -20.70
CA LEU A 241 13.71 -30.60 -21.79
C LEU A 241 14.76 -31.62 -21.36
N PRO A 242 14.54 -32.93 -21.65
CA PRO A 242 15.46 -33.99 -21.34
C PRO A 242 16.83 -33.83 -21.97
#